data_c3ffc77739270050b88dd1da91d8c1ff
#
_entry.id   c3ffc77739270050b88dd1da91d8c1ff
#
_cell.length_a   1.000
_cell.length_b   1.000
_cell.length_c   1.000
_cell.angle_alpha   90.00
_cell.angle_beta   90.00
_cell.angle_gamma   90.00
#
_symmetry.space_group_name_H-M   'P 1'
#
loop_
_entity.id
_entity.type
_entity.pdbx_description
1 polymer ?
#
loop_
_entity_poly.entity_id
_entity_poly.type
_entity_poly.pdbx_seq_one_letter_code
_entity_poly.pdbx_strand_id
1 'polypeptide(L)'
;MRRSDQRRDAVFASYQRDVTGRPLAELVADSKPLTRELAEGVDANREELDETISEYLRNGWTVDRIAPLDMNVLRVALFEIEEGETPYEVAIDEAIEIAKEYCGADAPSFINGVLGAIVRKREPAA
;
A
#
# COMPACT_ATOMS: atom_id res chain seq x y z
N MET A 1 8.30 10.43 -15.91
CA MET A 1 8.50 9.77 -14.59
C MET A 1 8.04 8.34 -14.68
N ARG A 2 8.85 7.42 -14.18
CA ARG A 2 8.53 5.99 -14.23
C ARG A 2 7.36 5.65 -13.31
N ARG A 3 6.63 4.57 -13.64
CA ARG A 3 5.51 4.12 -12.81
C ARG A 3 5.97 3.76 -11.39
N SER A 4 7.17 3.18 -11.25
CA SER A 4 7.75 2.88 -9.92
C SER A 4 7.88 4.14 -9.06
N ASP A 5 8.35 5.25 -9.66
CA ASP A 5 8.48 6.51 -8.94
C ASP A 5 7.11 7.08 -8.57
N GLN A 6 6.13 6.92 -9.43
CA GLN A 6 4.78 7.38 -9.14
C GLN A 6 4.13 6.58 -8.00
N ARG A 7 4.41 5.27 -7.93
CA ARG A 7 3.93 4.44 -6.80
C ARG A 7 4.56 4.87 -5.48
N ARG A 8 5.87 5.13 -5.50
CA ARG A 8 6.57 5.65 -4.33
C ARG A 8 5.95 6.96 -3.87
N ASP A 9 5.70 7.87 -4.78
CA ASP A 9 5.12 9.17 -4.46
C ASP A 9 3.69 9.01 -3.90
N ALA A 10 2.93 8.02 -4.37
CA ALA A 10 1.62 7.73 -3.82
C ALA A 10 1.72 7.25 -2.36
N VAL A 11 2.71 6.40 -2.06
CA VAL A 11 2.96 5.96 -0.68
C VAL A 11 3.27 7.17 0.20
N PHE A 12 4.14 8.07 -0.25
CA PHE A 12 4.49 9.25 0.53
C PHE A 12 3.30 10.19 0.73
N ALA A 13 2.48 10.41 -0.27
CA ALA A 13 1.28 11.24 -0.14
C ALA A 13 0.31 10.63 0.86
N SER A 14 0.06 9.32 0.76
CA SER A 14 -0.82 8.61 1.70
C SER A 14 -0.26 8.65 3.12
N TYR A 15 1.05 8.52 3.27
CA TYR A 15 1.72 8.62 4.56
C TYR A 15 1.54 10.02 5.16
N GLN A 16 1.79 11.07 4.38
CA GLN A 16 1.62 12.44 4.86
C GLN A 16 0.18 12.73 5.25
N ARG A 17 -0.78 12.25 4.46
CA ARG A 17 -2.21 12.35 4.78
C ARG A 17 -2.50 11.70 6.12
N ASP A 18 -1.93 10.52 6.34
CA ASP A 18 -2.15 9.73 7.55
C ASP A 18 -1.60 10.42 8.81
N VAL A 19 -0.34 10.90 8.75
CA VAL A 19 0.33 11.41 9.93
C VAL A 19 0.09 12.89 10.20
N THR A 20 -0.25 13.68 9.19
CA THR A 20 -0.47 15.13 9.36
C THR A 20 -1.92 15.55 9.33
N GLY A 21 -2.81 14.72 8.77
CA GLY A 21 -4.20 15.08 8.57
C GLY A 21 -4.43 16.09 7.45
N ARG A 22 -3.39 16.47 6.69
CA ARG A 22 -3.54 17.42 5.57
C ARG A 22 -4.45 16.83 4.50
N PRO A 23 -5.29 17.69 3.86
CA PRO A 23 -6.16 17.21 2.78
C PRO A 23 -5.35 16.58 1.65
N LEU A 24 -5.77 15.41 1.19
CA LEU A 24 -5.07 14.71 0.13
C LEU A 24 -5.00 15.54 -1.16
N ALA A 25 -6.06 16.30 -1.46
CA ALA A 25 -6.08 17.14 -2.65
C ALA A 25 -4.89 18.10 -2.72
N GLU A 26 -4.45 18.62 -1.58
CA GLU A 26 -3.27 19.47 -1.52
C GLU A 26 -1.98 18.68 -1.78
N LEU A 27 -1.92 17.49 -1.21
CA LEU A 27 -0.71 16.66 -1.28
C LEU A 27 -0.44 16.13 -2.69
N VAL A 28 -1.49 15.96 -3.50
CA VAL A 28 -1.36 15.41 -4.85
C VAL A 28 -1.67 16.42 -5.96
N ALA A 29 -1.78 17.70 -5.61
CA ALA A 29 -2.17 18.77 -6.57
C ALA A 29 -1.33 18.77 -7.85
N ASP A 30 -0.02 18.59 -7.70
CA ASP A 30 0.93 18.62 -8.81
C ASP A 30 1.49 17.23 -9.15
N SER A 31 0.81 16.17 -8.68
CA SER A 31 1.29 14.82 -8.86
C SER A 31 0.95 14.27 -10.25
N LYS A 32 1.73 13.26 -10.65
CA LYS A 32 1.50 12.53 -11.90
C LYS A 32 0.24 11.66 -11.78
N PRO A 33 -0.36 11.29 -12.92
CA PRO A 33 -1.64 10.58 -12.93
C PRO A 33 -1.72 9.32 -12.07
N LEU A 34 -0.72 8.44 -12.15
CA LEU A 34 -0.74 7.21 -11.36
C LEU A 34 -0.63 7.51 -9.86
N THR A 35 0.23 8.47 -9.47
CA THR A 35 0.35 8.89 -8.08
C THR A 35 -1.00 9.33 -7.53
N ARG A 36 -1.70 10.18 -8.27
CA ARG A 36 -3.00 10.70 -7.87
C ARG A 36 -4.03 9.58 -7.78
N GLU A 37 -4.11 8.74 -8.80
CA GLU A 37 -5.05 7.63 -8.84
C GLU A 37 -4.89 6.71 -7.63
N LEU A 38 -3.65 6.31 -7.34
CA LEU A 38 -3.38 5.41 -6.22
C LEU A 38 -3.66 6.06 -4.88
N ALA A 39 -3.19 7.29 -4.68
CA ALA A 39 -3.39 7.99 -3.41
C ALA A 39 -4.86 8.29 -3.14
N GLU A 40 -5.59 8.76 -4.16
CA GLU A 40 -7.03 9.01 -4.03
C GLU A 40 -7.81 7.72 -3.78
N GLY A 41 -7.43 6.63 -4.45
CA GLY A 41 -8.05 5.33 -4.26
C GLY A 41 -7.85 4.81 -2.84
N VAL A 42 -6.65 4.96 -2.30
CA VAL A 42 -6.36 4.58 -0.92
C VAL A 42 -7.22 5.40 0.05
N ASP A 43 -7.26 6.71 -0.15
CA ASP A 43 -8.02 7.60 0.74
C ASP A 43 -9.51 7.26 0.74
N ALA A 44 -10.07 6.99 -0.44
CA ALA A 44 -11.48 6.65 -0.58
C ALA A 44 -11.84 5.27 -0.02
N ASN A 45 -10.90 4.33 0.00
CA ASN A 45 -11.15 2.94 0.38
C ASN A 45 -10.39 2.52 1.63
N ARG A 46 -9.96 3.48 2.44
CA ARG A 46 -9.06 3.24 3.56
C ARG A 46 -9.60 2.23 4.56
N GLU A 47 -10.85 2.35 4.95
CA GLU A 47 -11.44 1.44 5.93
C GLU A 47 -11.46 0.00 5.44
N GLU A 48 -11.89 -0.21 4.20
CA GLU A 48 -11.93 -1.55 3.60
C GLU A 48 -10.54 -2.14 3.42
N LEU A 49 -9.57 -1.31 3.02
CA LEU A 49 -8.19 -1.77 2.88
C LEU A 49 -7.63 -2.20 4.23
N ASP A 50 -7.83 -1.39 5.27
CA ASP A 50 -7.34 -1.69 6.61
C ASP A 50 -8.00 -2.92 7.18
N GLU A 51 -9.29 -3.10 6.95
CA GLU A 51 -10.03 -4.28 7.38
C GLU A 51 -9.45 -5.55 6.73
N THR A 52 -9.22 -5.50 5.42
CA THR A 52 -8.60 -6.63 4.72
C THR A 52 -7.21 -6.95 5.28
N ILE A 53 -6.37 -5.94 5.44
CA ILE A 53 -5.03 -6.12 5.97
C ILE A 53 -5.08 -6.74 7.37
N SER A 54 -5.98 -6.25 8.23
CA SER A 54 -6.09 -6.73 9.60
C SER A 54 -6.38 -8.23 9.69
N GLU A 55 -7.08 -8.79 8.72
CA GLU A 55 -7.40 -10.22 8.69
C GLU A 55 -6.17 -11.11 8.52
N TYR A 56 -5.07 -10.55 8.02
CA TYR A 56 -3.85 -11.30 7.72
C TYR A 56 -2.70 -11.00 8.66
N LEU A 57 -2.96 -10.27 9.74
CA LEU A 57 -1.96 -10.00 10.76
C LEU A 57 -1.89 -11.16 11.75
N ARG A 58 -0.70 -11.40 12.31
CA ARG A 58 -0.51 -12.44 13.32
C ARG A 58 -1.23 -12.05 14.61
N ASN A 59 -1.53 -13.06 15.43
CA ASN A 59 -2.16 -12.87 16.73
C ASN A 59 -1.46 -11.79 17.55
N GLY A 60 -2.25 -10.87 18.07
CA GLY A 60 -1.74 -9.78 18.89
C GLY A 60 -1.28 -8.55 18.11
N TRP A 61 -1.19 -8.64 16.80
CA TRP A 61 -0.87 -7.48 15.96
C TRP A 61 -2.15 -6.82 15.45
N THR A 62 -2.16 -5.51 15.49
CA THR A 62 -3.26 -4.69 15.00
C THR A 62 -2.71 -3.62 14.07
N VAL A 63 -3.57 -3.06 13.21
CA VAL A 63 -3.17 -2.05 12.23
C VAL A 63 -2.44 -0.87 12.90
N ASP A 64 -2.90 -0.45 14.09
CA ASP A 64 -2.30 0.68 14.81
C ASP A 64 -0.90 0.38 15.35
N ARG A 65 -0.47 -0.88 15.36
CA ARG A 65 0.89 -1.26 15.78
C ARG A 65 1.87 -1.32 14.62
N ILE A 66 1.39 -1.20 13.40
CA ILE A 66 2.24 -1.20 12.21
C ILE A 66 2.76 0.22 12.01
N ALA A 67 4.06 0.36 11.70
CA ALA A 67 4.63 1.68 11.40
C ALA A 67 3.82 2.34 10.28
N PRO A 68 3.48 3.64 10.40
CA PRO A 68 2.65 4.31 9.41
C PRO A 68 3.15 4.22 7.97
N LEU A 69 4.46 4.26 7.75
CA LEU A 69 4.99 4.15 6.41
C LEU A 69 4.77 2.75 5.84
N ASP A 70 5.03 1.71 6.64
CA ASP A 70 4.79 0.32 6.25
C ASP A 70 3.32 0.10 5.92
N MET A 71 2.44 0.66 6.75
CA MET A 71 1.00 0.53 6.53
C MET A 71 0.57 1.17 5.22
N ASN A 72 1.16 2.31 4.87
CA ASN A 72 0.81 2.98 3.62
C ASN A 72 1.39 2.28 2.40
N VAL A 73 2.52 1.59 2.52
CA VAL A 73 3.01 0.70 1.46
C VAL A 73 2.00 -0.43 1.22
N LEU A 74 1.51 -1.04 2.29
CA LEU A 74 0.48 -2.09 2.18
C LEU A 74 -0.80 -1.58 1.54
N ARG A 75 -1.29 -0.43 1.95
CA ARG A 75 -2.53 0.17 1.41
C ARG A 75 -2.43 0.44 -0.08
N VAL A 76 -1.34 1.07 -0.52
CA VAL A 76 -1.16 1.41 -1.93
C VAL A 76 -1.06 0.15 -2.79
N ALA A 77 -0.27 -0.83 -2.35
CA ALA A 77 -0.12 -2.09 -3.10
C ALA A 77 -1.44 -2.86 -3.15
N LEU A 78 -2.14 -2.96 -2.05
CA LEU A 78 -3.42 -3.68 -2.01
C LEU A 78 -4.47 -3.01 -2.90
N PHE A 79 -4.53 -1.67 -2.87
CA PHE A 79 -5.44 -0.94 -3.75
C PHE A 79 -5.13 -1.24 -5.22
N GLU A 80 -3.86 -1.20 -5.60
CA GLU A 80 -3.46 -1.50 -6.98
C GLU A 80 -3.82 -2.92 -7.40
N ILE A 81 -3.65 -3.88 -6.49
CA ILE A 81 -4.05 -5.28 -6.72
C ILE A 81 -5.56 -5.39 -6.92
N GLU A 82 -6.34 -4.70 -6.11
CA GLU A 82 -7.80 -4.75 -6.19
C GLU A 82 -8.36 -4.10 -7.46
N GLU A 83 -7.69 -3.09 -7.99
CA GLU A 83 -8.06 -2.47 -9.26
C GLU A 83 -7.87 -3.44 -10.45
N GLY A 84 -6.93 -4.37 -10.34
CA GLY A 84 -6.78 -5.46 -11.30
C GLY A 84 -6.11 -5.13 -12.62
N GLU A 85 -5.70 -3.89 -12.85
CA GLU A 85 -5.01 -3.50 -14.08
C GLU A 85 -3.54 -3.91 -14.10
N THR A 86 -2.94 -4.02 -12.90
CA THR A 86 -1.54 -4.42 -12.73
C THR A 86 -1.50 -5.85 -12.23
N PRO A 87 -0.67 -6.73 -12.83
CA PRO A 87 -0.48 -8.07 -12.27
C PRO A 87 -0.05 -7.98 -10.80
N TYR A 88 -0.62 -8.83 -9.94
CA TYR A 88 -0.34 -8.75 -8.50
C TYR A 88 1.15 -8.95 -8.19
N GLU A 89 1.85 -9.76 -9.00
CA GLU A 89 3.28 -9.98 -8.82
C GLU A 89 4.06 -8.68 -8.94
N VAL A 90 3.66 -7.83 -9.90
CA VAL A 90 4.29 -6.53 -10.10
C VAL A 90 4.02 -5.60 -8.93
N ALA A 91 2.77 -5.54 -8.48
CA ALA A 91 2.39 -4.68 -7.35
C ALA A 91 3.14 -5.08 -6.07
N ILE A 92 3.27 -6.39 -5.81
CA ILE A 92 4.00 -6.88 -4.64
C ILE A 92 5.49 -6.56 -4.76
N ASP A 93 6.10 -6.82 -5.90
CA ASP A 93 7.52 -6.53 -6.11
C ASP A 93 7.83 -5.04 -5.92
N GLU A 94 6.97 -4.17 -6.43
CA GLU A 94 7.13 -2.74 -6.25
C GLU A 94 7.00 -2.32 -4.78
N ALA A 95 6.07 -2.92 -4.05
CA ALA A 95 5.91 -2.67 -2.62
C ALA A 95 7.17 -3.08 -1.85
N ILE A 96 7.73 -4.24 -2.17
CA ILE A 96 8.95 -4.74 -1.54
C ILE A 96 10.13 -3.80 -1.81
N GLU A 97 10.27 -3.32 -3.04
CA GLU A 97 11.36 -2.39 -3.38
C GLU A 97 11.24 -1.07 -2.60
N ILE A 98 10.03 -0.53 -2.48
CA ILE A 98 9.81 0.66 -1.67
C ILE A 98 10.17 0.39 -0.21
N ALA A 99 9.75 -0.75 0.33
CA ALA A 99 10.04 -1.11 1.70
C ALA A 99 11.53 -1.27 1.96
N LYS A 100 12.28 -1.87 1.02
CA LYS A 100 13.73 -2.01 1.15
C LYS A 100 14.42 -0.66 1.23
N GLU A 101 13.93 0.32 0.51
CA GLU A 101 14.56 1.63 0.42
C GLU A 101 14.18 2.55 1.59
N TYR A 102 12.93 2.50 2.04
CA TYR A 102 12.39 3.51 2.98
C TYR A 102 11.90 2.98 4.31
N CYS A 103 11.75 1.68 4.48
CA CYS A 103 11.21 1.09 5.71
C CYS A 103 12.31 0.35 6.48
N GLY A 104 11.97 -0.16 7.67
CA GLY A 104 12.92 -0.91 8.50
C GLY A 104 13.30 -2.26 7.89
N ALA A 105 14.34 -2.88 8.44
CA ALA A 105 14.93 -4.11 7.88
C ALA A 105 13.93 -5.27 7.74
N ASP A 106 12.97 -5.36 8.66
CA ASP A 106 11.98 -6.46 8.65
C ASP A 106 10.76 -6.18 7.79
N ALA A 107 10.58 -4.94 7.32
CA ALA A 107 9.40 -4.54 6.58
C ALA A 107 9.21 -5.27 5.24
N PRO A 108 10.26 -5.46 4.41
CA PRO A 108 10.05 -6.15 3.14
C PRO A 108 9.47 -7.55 3.31
N SER A 109 9.99 -8.33 4.26
CA SER A 109 9.49 -9.67 4.53
C SER A 109 8.05 -9.66 5.07
N PHE A 110 7.76 -8.74 5.99
CA PHE A 110 6.42 -8.57 6.55
C PHE A 110 5.41 -8.21 5.45
N ILE A 111 5.72 -7.23 4.63
CA ILE A 111 4.84 -6.77 3.55
C ILE A 111 4.61 -7.88 2.53
N ASN A 112 5.67 -8.59 2.14
CA ASN A 112 5.55 -9.73 1.24
C ASN A 112 4.63 -10.80 1.82
N GLY A 113 4.78 -11.11 3.12
CA GLY A 113 3.95 -12.09 3.78
C GLY A 113 2.47 -11.74 3.77
N VAL A 114 2.14 -10.50 4.11
CA VAL A 114 0.74 -10.04 4.13
C VAL A 114 0.14 -10.04 2.73
N LEU A 115 0.78 -9.38 1.78
CA LEU A 115 0.24 -9.28 0.42
C LEU A 115 0.16 -10.65 -0.26
N GLY A 116 1.17 -11.48 -0.08
CA GLY A 116 1.16 -12.84 -0.63
C GLY A 116 0.04 -13.69 -0.07
N ALA A 117 -0.25 -13.57 1.23
CA ALA A 117 -1.35 -14.31 1.85
C ALA A 117 -2.71 -13.85 1.31
N ILE A 118 -2.89 -12.54 1.14
CA ILE A 118 -4.14 -11.99 0.59
C ILE A 118 -4.38 -12.54 -0.82
N VAL A 119 -3.35 -12.49 -1.67
CA VAL A 119 -3.46 -12.94 -3.06
C VAL A 119 -3.74 -14.44 -3.13
N ARG A 120 -3.03 -15.25 -2.34
CA ARG A 120 -3.23 -16.71 -2.35
C ARG A 120 -4.65 -17.09 -1.97
N LYS A 121 -5.23 -16.39 -1.00
CA LYS A 121 -6.61 -16.69 -0.58
C LYS A 121 -7.63 -16.31 -1.64
N ARG A 122 -7.33 -15.31 -2.47
CA ARG A 122 -8.23 -14.83 -3.52
C ARG A 122 -8.11 -15.60 -4.82
N GLU A 123 -7.03 -16.37 -5.02
CA GLU A 123 -6.87 -17.17 -6.21
C GLU A 123 -7.86 -18.33 -6.21
N PRO A 124 -8.52 -18.61 -7.36
CA PRO A 124 -9.38 -19.77 -7.45
C PRO A 124 -8.55 -21.03 -7.28
N ALA A 125 -9.13 -22.04 -6.63
CA ALA A 125 -8.48 -23.34 -6.49
C ALA A 125 -8.26 -23.94 -7.88
N ALA A 126 -7.06 -24.40 -8.12
CA ALA A 126 -6.71 -25.00 -9.41
C ALA A 126 -7.40 -26.36 -9.58
#